data_16fbc9d19bcf8371368863f1a88c9f62
#
_entry.id   16fbc9d19bcf8371368863f1a88c9f62
#
_cell.length_a   1.000
_cell.length_b   1.000
_cell.length_c   1.000
_cell.angle_alpha   90.00
_cell.angle_beta   90.00
_cell.angle_gamma   90.00
#
_symmetry.space_group_name_H-M   'P 1'
#
loop_
_entity.id
_entity.type
_entity.pdbx_description
1 polymer ?
#
loop_
_entity_poly.entity_id
_entity_poly.type
_entity_poly.pdbx_seq_one_letter_code
_entity_poly.pdbx_strand_id
1 'polypeptide(L)'
;MKHFLPLILSMLFFGTSYAQLTGISVEEYQDHSTTGIAELEGMITYRVYADCATSLDEVSAVYGDATSPLSLTSTEGFYQDTFGEPFGWSINPAFFGAFPSLEYDSWITIGSENNVVIGTHNTVGLDMGNFEAGGDLVVDNANGGSWFTLFGDEAAQAGDDLKILIAQLTIPAGSSFTGNFNVQLFVNGEQSNSTQYPAVPFSSQAGAIFGCMDPEATNYNADATEQGEVCTYPCALDISITEVTGTSCPGSSDGEAVIAAAGGQLGVVFQIEGNTAVLAVGNFDGLNGGTYTVTATDGAGCVDSTEVEIVEPAPIEITASMTESVSCSGDEDAEISGTYTGGTGELSFSLLQNFSVTTTELLFQSLGAGSFTVYAQDENGCTVNSDVIII
;
A
#
# COMPACT_ATOMS: atom_id res chain seq x y z
N MET A 1 -50.86 -49.12 11.77
CA MET A 1 -49.56 -48.80 11.33
C MET A 1 -49.64 -47.58 10.37
N LYS A 2 -49.34 -46.40 10.85
CA LYS A 2 -49.37 -45.17 10.03
C LYS A 2 -47.94 -44.91 9.57
N HIS A 3 -47.72 -45.00 8.25
CA HIS A 3 -46.43 -44.63 7.64
C HIS A 3 -46.34 -43.11 7.53
N PHE A 4 -45.42 -42.51 8.26
CA PHE A 4 -44.97 -41.14 8.06
C PHE A 4 -43.95 -41.12 6.90
N LEU A 5 -44.29 -40.42 5.83
CA LEU A 5 -43.39 -40.11 4.71
C LEU A 5 -42.67 -38.79 5.05
N PRO A 6 -41.33 -38.69 5.10
CA PRO A 6 -40.67 -37.43 5.30
C PRO A 6 -40.75 -36.60 4.02
N LEU A 7 -41.31 -35.40 4.13
CA LEU A 7 -41.31 -34.38 3.11
C LEU A 7 -39.88 -33.83 2.97
N ILE A 8 -39.19 -34.24 1.93
CA ILE A 8 -37.89 -33.65 1.57
C ILE A 8 -38.19 -32.28 0.94
N LEU A 9 -38.00 -31.21 1.73
CA LEU A 9 -38.03 -29.84 1.26
C LEU A 9 -36.73 -29.59 0.50
N SER A 10 -36.76 -29.72 -0.83
CA SER A 10 -35.68 -29.30 -1.73
C SER A 10 -35.59 -27.77 -1.64
N MET A 11 -34.64 -27.25 -0.88
CA MET A 11 -34.21 -25.86 -0.99
C MET A 11 -33.55 -25.74 -2.34
N LEU A 12 -34.27 -25.18 -3.31
CA LEU A 12 -33.68 -24.55 -4.49
C LEU A 12 -32.86 -23.34 -4.01
N PHE A 13 -31.56 -23.53 -3.89
CA PHE A 13 -30.64 -22.40 -3.90
C PHE A 13 -30.74 -21.77 -5.29
N PHE A 14 -31.52 -20.74 -5.42
CA PHE A 14 -31.30 -19.77 -6.48
C PHE A 14 -29.94 -19.12 -6.17
N GLY A 15 -28.88 -19.67 -6.76
CA GLY A 15 -27.63 -18.94 -6.87
C GLY A 15 -27.95 -17.64 -7.60
N THR A 16 -27.91 -16.53 -6.93
CA THR A 16 -27.84 -15.21 -7.56
C THR A 16 -26.56 -15.24 -8.41
N SER A 17 -26.72 -15.40 -9.72
CA SER A 17 -25.65 -15.07 -10.67
C SER A 17 -25.40 -13.58 -10.46
N TYR A 18 -24.35 -13.26 -9.73
CA TYR A 18 -23.85 -11.90 -9.74
C TYR A 18 -23.35 -11.67 -11.17
N ALA A 19 -23.87 -10.64 -11.84
CA ALA A 19 -23.34 -10.18 -13.08
C ALA A 19 -21.84 -9.91 -12.90
N GLN A 20 -21.06 -10.26 -13.87
CA GLN A 20 -19.61 -10.15 -13.84
C GLN A 20 -19.16 -9.61 -15.19
N LEU A 21 -18.17 -8.73 -15.15
CA LEU A 21 -17.34 -8.52 -16.32
C LEU A 21 -16.68 -9.87 -16.63
N THR A 22 -16.92 -10.41 -17.84
CA THR A 22 -16.40 -11.72 -18.24
C THR A 22 -15.02 -11.59 -18.87
N GLY A 23 -14.63 -10.38 -19.26
CA GLY A 23 -13.34 -10.06 -19.86
C GLY A 23 -13.37 -8.79 -20.69
N ILE A 24 -12.31 -8.57 -21.44
CA ILE A 24 -12.23 -7.57 -22.50
C ILE A 24 -11.88 -8.31 -23.81
N SER A 25 -12.73 -8.17 -24.81
CA SER A 25 -12.51 -8.75 -26.14
C SER A 25 -12.02 -7.69 -27.14
N VAL A 26 -11.26 -8.16 -28.14
CA VAL A 26 -10.77 -7.36 -29.25
C VAL A 26 -11.28 -7.97 -30.54
N GLU A 27 -11.93 -7.16 -31.38
CA GLU A 27 -12.47 -7.59 -32.66
C GLU A 27 -11.85 -6.76 -33.78
N GLU A 28 -11.46 -7.42 -34.87
CA GLU A 28 -11.10 -6.74 -36.10
C GLU A 28 -12.35 -6.07 -36.68
N TYR A 29 -12.33 -4.75 -36.82
CA TYR A 29 -13.42 -3.97 -37.35
C TYR A 29 -13.27 -3.77 -38.86
N GLN A 30 -12.07 -3.35 -39.30
CA GLN A 30 -11.79 -3.10 -40.72
C GLN A 30 -10.31 -3.35 -41.07
N ASP A 31 -10.08 -4.17 -42.10
CA ASP A 31 -8.81 -4.26 -42.83
C ASP A 31 -8.83 -3.23 -43.97
N HIS A 32 -7.85 -2.32 -43.96
CA HIS A 32 -7.77 -1.24 -44.94
C HIS A 32 -7.03 -1.59 -46.23
N SER A 33 -6.60 -2.82 -46.43
CA SER A 33 -5.94 -3.27 -47.65
C SER A 33 -6.77 -3.06 -48.92
N THR A 34 -8.10 -2.90 -48.80
CA THR A 34 -9.05 -2.75 -49.92
C THR A 34 -9.95 -1.53 -49.86
N THR A 35 -9.85 -0.69 -48.83
CA THR A 35 -10.74 0.49 -48.63
C THR A 35 -10.45 1.62 -49.59
N GLY A 36 -9.20 1.74 -50.09
CA GLY A 36 -8.75 2.81 -50.95
C GLY A 36 -8.54 4.13 -50.28
N ILE A 37 -8.54 4.15 -48.93
CA ILE A 37 -8.18 5.33 -48.10
C ILE A 37 -6.67 5.33 -47.98
N ALA A 38 -6.01 6.30 -48.60
CA ALA A 38 -4.55 6.29 -48.78
C ALA A 38 -3.78 6.40 -47.44
N GLU A 39 -4.34 7.15 -46.48
CA GLU A 39 -3.77 7.34 -45.16
C GLU A 39 -3.79 6.05 -44.31
N LEU A 40 -4.66 5.09 -44.64
CA LEU A 40 -4.87 3.84 -43.91
C LEU A 40 -4.35 2.61 -44.66
N GLU A 41 -3.68 2.79 -45.81
CA GLU A 41 -3.15 1.66 -46.57
C GLU A 41 -2.16 0.84 -45.71
N GLY A 42 -2.43 -0.45 -45.51
CA GLY A 42 -1.64 -1.33 -44.67
C GLY A 42 -1.92 -1.23 -43.18
N MET A 43 -3.06 -0.66 -42.82
CA MET A 43 -3.53 -0.62 -41.43
C MET A 43 -4.74 -1.52 -41.19
N ILE A 44 -4.98 -1.84 -39.92
CA ILE A 44 -6.16 -2.58 -39.43
C ILE A 44 -6.76 -1.80 -38.25
N THR A 45 -8.06 -1.60 -38.29
CA THR A 45 -8.83 -1.03 -37.19
C THR A 45 -9.45 -2.16 -36.36
N TYR A 46 -9.29 -2.06 -35.06
CA TYR A 46 -9.87 -2.95 -34.07
C TYR A 46 -10.83 -2.19 -33.17
N ARG A 47 -11.82 -2.92 -32.64
CA ARG A 47 -12.69 -2.45 -31.57
C ARG A 47 -12.48 -3.28 -30.32
N VAL A 48 -12.44 -2.62 -29.18
CA VAL A 48 -12.23 -3.21 -27.86
C VAL A 48 -13.50 -3.10 -27.05
N TYR A 49 -13.97 -4.22 -26.51
CA TYR A 49 -15.24 -4.29 -25.81
C TYR A 49 -15.05 -4.84 -24.40
N ALA A 50 -15.75 -4.26 -23.42
CA ALA A 50 -15.98 -4.88 -22.13
C ALA A 50 -17.11 -5.90 -22.28
N ASP A 51 -16.81 -7.18 -22.03
CA ASP A 51 -17.75 -8.30 -22.15
C ASP A 51 -18.50 -8.49 -20.83
N CYS A 52 -19.81 -8.40 -20.86
CA CYS A 52 -20.69 -8.41 -19.69
C CYS A 52 -21.48 -9.73 -19.59
N ALA A 53 -21.95 -10.05 -18.40
CA ALA A 53 -22.75 -11.25 -18.18
C ALA A 53 -24.24 -11.03 -18.42
N THR A 54 -24.74 -9.80 -18.31
CA THR A 54 -26.15 -9.45 -18.55
C THR A 54 -26.30 -8.21 -19.40
N SER A 55 -27.44 -8.09 -20.10
CA SER A 55 -27.75 -6.93 -20.96
C SER A 55 -27.99 -5.62 -20.21
N LEU A 56 -28.19 -5.70 -18.90
CA LEU A 56 -28.42 -4.55 -18.03
C LEU A 56 -27.13 -4.07 -17.33
N ASP A 57 -26.03 -4.77 -17.48
CA ASP A 57 -24.75 -4.34 -16.97
C ASP A 57 -24.32 -3.04 -17.65
N GLU A 58 -23.79 -2.11 -16.88
CA GLU A 58 -23.42 -0.78 -17.35
C GLU A 58 -21.98 -0.46 -16.92
N VAL A 59 -21.09 -0.17 -17.86
CA VAL A 59 -19.74 0.32 -17.56
C VAL A 59 -19.83 1.76 -17.10
N SER A 60 -19.51 2.02 -15.84
CA SER A 60 -19.54 3.37 -15.28
C SER A 60 -18.21 4.10 -15.45
N ALA A 61 -17.09 3.39 -15.39
CA ALA A 61 -15.77 3.99 -15.56
C ALA A 61 -14.72 2.97 -16.05
N VAL A 62 -13.74 3.48 -16.78
CA VAL A 62 -12.45 2.86 -16.99
C VAL A 62 -11.40 3.79 -16.38
N TYR A 63 -10.48 3.27 -15.55
CA TYR A 63 -9.64 4.10 -14.70
C TYR A 63 -8.24 3.50 -14.50
N GLY A 64 -7.32 4.32 -14.01
CA GLY A 64 -5.99 3.91 -13.58
C GLY A 64 -5.44 4.83 -12.50
N ASP A 65 -4.54 4.31 -11.67
CA ASP A 65 -3.76 5.05 -10.67
C ASP A 65 -2.45 4.31 -10.35
N ALA A 66 -1.70 4.81 -9.38
CA ALA A 66 -0.42 4.20 -8.96
C ALA A 66 -0.58 2.80 -8.32
N THR A 67 -1.77 2.46 -7.80
CA THR A 67 -2.05 1.16 -7.16
C THR A 67 -2.66 0.16 -8.13
N SER A 68 -3.37 0.65 -9.12
CA SER A 68 -4.01 -0.11 -10.19
C SER A 68 -3.69 0.59 -11.53
N PRO A 69 -2.47 0.40 -12.07
CA PRO A 69 -2.09 1.06 -13.32
C PRO A 69 -2.96 0.61 -14.49
N LEU A 70 -3.31 1.57 -15.35
CA LEU A 70 -3.92 1.30 -16.64
C LEU A 70 -2.87 1.49 -17.72
N SER A 71 -2.84 0.57 -18.69
CA SER A 71 -1.97 0.67 -19.85
C SER A 71 -2.66 0.23 -21.14
N LEU A 72 -2.31 0.90 -22.23
CA LEU A 72 -2.62 0.52 -23.60
C LEU A 72 -1.38 0.83 -24.41
N THR A 73 -0.72 -0.21 -24.96
CA THR A 73 0.58 -0.09 -25.61
C THR A 73 0.55 -0.78 -26.97
N SER A 74 1.25 -0.21 -27.94
CA SER A 74 1.36 -0.78 -29.29
C SER A 74 2.83 -0.94 -29.70
N THR A 75 3.13 -1.99 -30.46
CA THR A 75 4.48 -2.24 -30.97
C THR A 75 4.95 -1.21 -32.02
N GLU A 76 4.01 -0.60 -32.73
CA GLU A 76 4.28 0.35 -33.82
C GLU A 76 3.49 1.66 -33.68
N GLY A 77 2.80 1.86 -32.53
CA GLY A 77 1.96 3.01 -32.25
C GLY A 77 0.53 2.89 -32.80
N PHE A 78 -0.26 3.92 -32.53
CA PHE A 78 -1.66 4.04 -32.94
C PHE A 78 -1.81 5.10 -34.01
N TYR A 79 -2.63 4.85 -35.01
CA TYR A 79 -2.99 5.86 -36.01
C TYR A 79 -3.83 6.96 -35.34
N GLN A 80 -3.47 8.21 -35.61
CA GLN A 80 -4.22 9.40 -35.20
C GLN A 80 -4.48 10.27 -36.43
N ASP A 81 -5.76 10.54 -36.72
CA ASP A 81 -6.15 11.41 -37.80
C ASP A 81 -5.89 12.88 -37.44
N THR A 82 -5.50 13.71 -38.39
CA THR A 82 -5.20 15.15 -38.16
C THR A 82 -6.42 15.92 -37.60
N PHE A 83 -7.63 15.43 -37.87
CA PHE A 83 -8.89 15.99 -37.39
C PHE A 83 -9.57 15.07 -36.36
N GLY A 84 -8.83 14.09 -35.85
CA GLY A 84 -9.25 13.13 -34.85
C GLY A 84 -9.46 13.76 -33.48
N GLU A 85 -10.05 12.97 -32.61
CA GLU A 85 -10.33 13.34 -31.23
C GLU A 85 -10.04 12.12 -30.34
N PRO A 86 -9.48 12.31 -29.13
CA PRO A 86 -9.10 11.19 -28.25
C PRO A 86 -10.29 10.39 -27.72
N PHE A 87 -11.50 10.90 -27.92
CA PHE A 87 -12.71 10.30 -27.38
C PHE A 87 -13.75 10.03 -28.47
N GLY A 88 -14.27 8.79 -28.53
CA GLY A 88 -15.29 8.40 -29.50
C GLY A 88 -16.51 9.33 -29.51
N TRP A 89 -17.00 9.73 -28.33
CA TRP A 89 -18.15 10.67 -28.24
C TRP A 89 -17.85 12.09 -28.73
N SER A 90 -16.63 12.42 -29.09
CA SER A 90 -16.24 13.71 -29.70
C SER A 90 -16.14 13.62 -31.22
N ILE A 91 -16.00 12.42 -31.80
CA ILE A 91 -15.91 12.21 -33.23
C ILE A 91 -17.20 12.67 -33.95
N ASN A 92 -17.06 13.49 -34.97
CA ASN A 92 -18.20 14.00 -35.73
C ASN A 92 -18.33 13.30 -37.09
N PRO A 93 -19.31 12.38 -37.28
CA PRO A 93 -19.49 11.63 -38.52
C PRO A 93 -19.87 12.47 -39.71
N ALA A 94 -20.29 13.72 -39.51
CA ALA A 94 -20.58 14.62 -40.63
C ALA A 94 -19.33 14.94 -41.48
N PHE A 95 -18.13 14.73 -40.93
CA PHE A 95 -16.87 14.94 -41.62
C PHE A 95 -16.35 13.72 -42.39
N PHE A 96 -16.88 12.50 -42.18
CA PHE A 96 -16.41 11.28 -42.84
C PHE A 96 -16.47 11.34 -44.36
N GLY A 97 -17.46 12.07 -44.93
CA GLY A 97 -17.55 12.27 -46.37
C GLY A 97 -16.42 13.12 -46.97
N ALA A 98 -15.81 13.99 -46.19
CA ALA A 98 -14.68 14.85 -46.59
C ALA A 98 -13.33 14.29 -46.16
N PHE A 99 -13.28 13.58 -45.05
CA PHE A 99 -12.12 13.00 -44.41
C PHE A 99 -12.46 11.55 -44.02
N PRO A 100 -12.41 10.59 -44.96
CA PRO A 100 -12.80 9.19 -44.69
C PRO A 100 -11.93 8.48 -43.66
N SER A 101 -10.67 8.88 -43.51
CA SER A 101 -9.73 8.33 -42.53
C SER A 101 -10.17 8.60 -41.08
N LEU A 102 -10.91 9.70 -40.83
CA LEU A 102 -11.41 10.07 -39.52
C LEU A 102 -12.37 9.04 -38.90
N GLU A 103 -13.10 8.26 -39.71
CA GLU A 103 -13.95 7.17 -39.24
C GLU A 103 -13.16 6.10 -38.49
N TYR A 104 -11.86 5.97 -38.81
CA TYR A 104 -10.97 4.93 -38.33
C TYR A 104 -9.86 5.45 -37.42
N ASP A 105 -10.04 6.64 -36.89
CA ASP A 105 -9.17 7.24 -35.87
C ASP A 105 -9.09 6.36 -34.62
N SER A 106 -8.00 6.46 -33.85
CA SER A 106 -7.87 5.73 -32.58
C SER A 106 -8.35 6.60 -31.41
N TRP A 107 -9.29 6.08 -30.66
CA TRP A 107 -9.92 6.78 -29.52
C TRP A 107 -10.39 5.81 -28.44
N ILE A 108 -10.65 6.35 -27.24
CA ILE A 108 -11.27 5.63 -26.12
C ILE A 108 -12.71 6.12 -25.92
N THR A 109 -13.56 5.28 -25.30
CA THR A 109 -14.98 5.60 -25.10
C THR A 109 -15.60 4.74 -23.99
N ILE A 110 -16.89 4.96 -23.73
CA ILE A 110 -17.80 3.99 -23.10
C ILE A 110 -19.08 4.01 -23.93
N GLY A 111 -19.25 3.03 -24.81
CA GLY A 111 -20.44 2.79 -25.62
C GLY A 111 -20.67 3.74 -26.81
N SER A 112 -20.16 4.96 -26.78
CA SER A 112 -20.39 5.94 -27.85
C SER A 112 -19.24 5.96 -28.86
N GLU A 113 -19.53 5.75 -30.12
CA GLU A 113 -18.55 5.78 -31.23
C GLU A 113 -18.47 7.12 -31.96
N ASN A 114 -19.40 8.04 -31.66
CA ASN A 114 -19.45 9.36 -32.28
C ASN A 114 -20.35 10.33 -31.47
N ASN A 115 -20.38 11.61 -31.83
CA ASN A 115 -21.12 12.65 -31.12
C ASN A 115 -22.63 12.70 -31.45
N VAL A 116 -23.16 11.76 -32.21
CA VAL A 116 -24.61 11.62 -32.48
C VAL A 116 -25.28 10.85 -31.32
N VAL A 117 -24.60 9.94 -30.69
CA VAL A 117 -25.07 9.23 -29.49
C VAL A 117 -24.81 10.14 -28.30
N ILE A 118 -25.86 10.72 -27.75
CA ILE A 118 -25.74 11.65 -26.62
C ILE A 118 -25.64 10.82 -25.34
N GLY A 119 -24.41 10.66 -24.83
CA GLY A 119 -24.11 10.07 -23.52
C GLY A 119 -23.70 11.11 -22.48
N THR A 120 -23.51 10.67 -21.25
CA THR A 120 -23.08 11.50 -20.11
C THR A 120 -21.59 11.43 -19.86
N HIS A 121 -20.82 11.31 -20.96
CA HIS A 121 -19.38 11.06 -20.91
C HIS A 121 -18.59 12.19 -20.28
N ASN A 122 -17.59 11.84 -19.50
CA ASN A 122 -16.70 12.78 -18.84
C ASN A 122 -15.31 12.15 -18.61
N THR A 123 -14.32 13.00 -18.32
CA THR A 123 -12.95 12.55 -17.96
C THR A 123 -12.46 13.29 -16.74
N VAL A 124 -11.55 12.67 -16.01
CA VAL A 124 -10.82 13.30 -14.92
C VAL A 124 -9.38 12.78 -14.91
N GLY A 125 -8.41 13.67 -14.77
CA GLY A 125 -7.00 13.31 -14.56
C GLY A 125 -6.27 12.64 -15.73
N LEU A 126 -6.89 12.51 -16.93
CA LEU A 126 -6.25 11.89 -18.09
C LEU A 126 -5.33 12.88 -18.80
N ASP A 127 -4.14 12.41 -19.17
CA ASP A 127 -3.26 13.06 -20.13
C ASP A 127 -3.25 12.25 -21.44
N MET A 128 -3.91 12.78 -22.45
CA MET A 128 -4.03 12.13 -23.76
C MET A 128 -2.94 12.53 -24.74
N GLY A 129 -2.01 13.44 -24.36
CA GLY A 129 -1.07 14.02 -25.29
C GLY A 129 -0.13 13.03 -25.97
N ASN A 130 0.31 11.97 -25.26
CA ASN A 130 1.12 10.93 -25.85
C ASN A 130 0.30 10.02 -26.78
N PHE A 131 -0.92 9.66 -26.39
CA PHE A 131 -1.82 8.86 -27.20
C PHE A 131 -2.22 9.57 -28.49
N GLU A 132 -2.57 10.85 -28.42
CA GLU A 132 -2.85 11.71 -29.58
C GLU A 132 -1.65 11.90 -30.53
N ALA A 133 -0.45 11.70 -30.03
CA ALA A 133 0.76 11.67 -30.85
C ALA A 133 1.05 10.26 -31.45
N GLY A 134 0.12 9.30 -31.29
CA GLY A 134 0.25 7.91 -31.75
C GLY A 134 0.99 6.99 -30.79
N GLY A 135 1.34 7.46 -29.59
CA GLY A 135 2.02 6.68 -28.55
C GLY A 135 1.08 5.95 -27.60
N ASP A 136 1.65 5.38 -26.55
CA ASP A 136 0.92 4.62 -25.54
C ASP A 136 0.04 5.51 -24.65
N LEU A 137 -1.05 4.93 -24.13
CA LEU A 137 -1.84 5.50 -23.05
C LEU A 137 -1.51 4.79 -21.75
N VAL A 138 -0.94 5.51 -20.78
CA VAL A 138 -0.58 4.97 -19.45
C VAL A 138 -1.10 5.89 -18.35
N VAL A 139 -1.76 5.31 -17.36
CA VAL A 139 -2.25 6.03 -16.16
C VAL A 139 -1.76 5.27 -14.92
N ASP A 140 -0.63 5.70 -14.37
CA ASP A 140 0.09 5.03 -13.27
C ASP A 140 0.53 5.98 -12.15
N ASN A 141 0.03 7.22 -12.19
CA ASN A 141 0.41 8.25 -11.23
C ASN A 141 -0.54 8.31 -10.02
N ALA A 142 -0.09 8.94 -8.93
CA ALA A 142 -0.81 9.02 -7.68
C ALA A 142 -2.15 9.79 -7.74
N ASN A 143 -2.33 10.66 -8.74
CA ASN A 143 -3.59 11.40 -8.91
C ASN A 143 -4.64 10.57 -9.65
N GLY A 144 -4.20 9.54 -10.37
CA GLY A 144 -5.03 8.71 -11.21
C GLY A 144 -5.65 9.46 -12.40
N GLY A 145 -6.40 8.72 -13.20
CA GLY A 145 -7.18 9.23 -14.31
C GLY A 145 -8.28 8.26 -14.70
N SER A 146 -9.38 8.77 -15.24
CA SER A 146 -10.48 7.95 -15.72
C SER A 146 -11.28 8.64 -16.79
N TRP A 147 -11.97 7.84 -17.61
CA TRP A 147 -13.14 8.27 -18.39
C TRP A 147 -14.35 7.50 -17.87
N PHE A 148 -15.47 8.16 -17.80
CA PHE A 148 -16.65 7.63 -17.11
C PHE A 148 -17.96 8.17 -17.68
N THR A 149 -19.06 7.47 -17.37
CA THR A 149 -20.43 7.86 -17.64
C THR A 149 -21.22 7.96 -16.34
N LEU A 150 -22.32 8.73 -16.36
CA LEU A 150 -23.25 8.74 -15.24
C LEU A 150 -24.19 7.54 -15.32
N PHE A 151 -24.66 7.08 -14.18
CA PHE A 151 -25.62 5.99 -14.09
C PHE A 151 -26.87 6.22 -14.94
N GLY A 152 -27.29 5.17 -15.67
CA GLY A 152 -28.45 5.21 -16.58
C GLY A 152 -28.13 5.72 -17.98
N ASP A 153 -26.87 5.77 -18.37
CA ASP A 153 -26.46 6.06 -19.75
C ASP A 153 -26.73 4.84 -20.63
N GLU A 154 -27.70 4.94 -21.55
CA GLU A 154 -28.08 3.84 -22.43
C GLU A 154 -26.93 3.38 -23.33
N ALA A 155 -25.98 4.26 -23.68
CA ALA A 155 -24.82 3.89 -24.49
C ALA A 155 -23.82 3.03 -23.71
N ALA A 156 -23.80 3.17 -22.39
CA ALA A 156 -22.91 2.42 -21.50
C ALA A 156 -23.47 1.07 -21.04
N GLN A 157 -24.69 0.68 -21.52
CA GLN A 157 -25.30 -0.61 -21.23
C GLN A 157 -24.88 -1.69 -22.24
N ALA A 158 -24.73 -2.91 -21.76
CA ALA A 158 -24.25 -4.03 -22.58
C ALA A 158 -25.21 -4.46 -23.69
N GLY A 159 -26.53 -4.22 -23.51
CA GLY A 159 -27.54 -4.58 -24.49
C GLY A 159 -27.59 -6.09 -24.78
N ASP A 160 -28.21 -6.43 -25.89
CA ASP A 160 -28.40 -7.85 -26.29
C ASP A 160 -27.07 -8.54 -26.68
N ASP A 161 -26.09 -7.76 -27.12
CA ASP A 161 -24.77 -8.26 -27.53
C ASP A 161 -23.87 -8.59 -26.34
N LEU A 162 -24.25 -8.18 -25.14
CA LEU A 162 -23.49 -8.32 -23.90
C LEU A 162 -22.10 -7.66 -23.97
N LYS A 163 -21.96 -6.59 -24.75
CA LYS A 163 -20.72 -5.90 -25.02
C LYS A 163 -20.87 -4.39 -24.93
N ILE A 164 -19.88 -3.75 -24.37
CA ILE A 164 -19.80 -2.29 -24.31
C ILE A 164 -18.51 -1.84 -24.96
N LEU A 165 -18.59 -1.07 -26.04
CA LEU A 165 -17.42 -0.53 -26.73
C LEU A 165 -16.64 0.40 -25.80
N ILE A 166 -15.33 0.14 -25.63
CA ILE A 166 -14.47 0.95 -24.74
C ILE A 166 -13.27 1.60 -25.44
N ALA A 167 -12.91 1.12 -26.66
CA ALA A 167 -11.94 1.78 -27.53
C ALA A 167 -12.10 1.36 -28.99
N GLN A 168 -11.64 2.20 -29.91
CA GLN A 168 -11.30 1.88 -31.28
C GLN A 168 -9.83 2.20 -31.50
N LEU A 169 -9.08 1.28 -32.13
CA LEU A 169 -7.65 1.36 -32.26
C LEU A 169 -7.24 0.94 -33.66
N THR A 170 -6.56 1.81 -34.38
CA THR A 170 -6.03 1.53 -35.72
C THR A 170 -4.51 1.44 -35.64
N ILE A 171 -3.97 0.33 -36.09
CA ILE A 171 -2.54 0.02 -36.05
C ILE A 171 -2.03 -0.50 -37.39
N PRO A 172 -0.73 -0.44 -37.71
CA PRO A 172 -0.14 -1.07 -38.87
C PRO A 172 -0.40 -2.58 -38.92
N ALA A 173 -0.75 -3.11 -40.07
CA ALA A 173 -0.92 -4.56 -40.28
C ALA A 173 0.36 -5.31 -39.94
N GLY A 174 0.24 -6.36 -39.14
CA GLY A 174 1.37 -7.15 -38.63
C GLY A 174 1.97 -6.62 -37.32
N SER A 175 1.51 -5.48 -36.83
CA SER A 175 1.77 -5.02 -35.48
C SER A 175 0.72 -5.57 -34.51
N SER A 176 0.93 -5.32 -33.21
CA SER A 176 -0.03 -5.72 -32.17
C SER A 176 -0.11 -4.66 -31.08
N PHE A 177 -1.20 -4.71 -30.33
CA PHE A 177 -1.33 -3.95 -29.09
C PHE A 177 -1.78 -4.85 -27.95
N THR A 178 -1.42 -4.44 -26.75
CA THR A 178 -1.90 -5.01 -25.48
C THR A 178 -2.46 -3.91 -24.61
N GLY A 179 -3.40 -4.26 -23.77
CA GLY A 179 -3.97 -3.35 -22.80
C GLY A 179 -4.24 -4.04 -21.47
N ASN A 180 -4.29 -3.24 -20.43
CA ASN A 180 -4.66 -3.66 -19.09
C ASN A 180 -5.52 -2.55 -18.47
N PHE A 181 -6.85 -2.78 -18.42
CA PHE A 181 -7.80 -1.78 -17.97
C PHE A 181 -8.42 -2.16 -16.64
N ASN A 182 -8.65 -1.14 -15.79
CA ASN A 182 -9.50 -1.32 -14.62
C ASN A 182 -10.89 -0.81 -14.98
N VAL A 183 -11.90 -1.67 -14.81
CA VAL A 183 -13.28 -1.38 -15.22
C VAL A 183 -14.18 -1.34 -13.99
N GLN A 184 -14.98 -0.30 -13.87
CA GLN A 184 -16.06 -0.23 -12.89
C GLN A 184 -17.39 -0.51 -13.57
N LEU A 185 -18.19 -1.42 -13.01
CA LEU A 185 -19.45 -1.87 -13.56
C LEU A 185 -20.59 -1.61 -12.57
N PHE A 186 -21.73 -1.09 -13.04
CA PHE A 186 -23.00 -1.17 -12.33
C PHE A 186 -23.71 -2.45 -12.73
N VAL A 187 -23.75 -3.39 -11.80
CA VAL A 187 -24.26 -4.74 -12.00
C VAL A 187 -25.78 -4.73 -12.16
N ASN A 188 -26.32 -5.36 -13.20
CA ASN A 188 -27.74 -5.42 -13.54
C ASN A 188 -28.43 -4.02 -13.66
N GLY A 189 -27.68 -2.97 -13.99
CA GLY A 189 -28.22 -1.62 -14.03
C GLY A 189 -28.61 -1.08 -12.66
N GLU A 190 -27.95 -1.51 -11.58
CA GLU A 190 -28.19 -1.03 -10.22
C GLU A 190 -27.05 -0.16 -9.72
N GLN A 191 -27.27 1.13 -9.55
CA GLN A 191 -26.26 2.08 -9.06
C GLN A 191 -25.67 1.70 -7.69
N SER A 192 -26.48 1.08 -6.82
CA SER A 192 -26.05 0.62 -5.50
C SER A 192 -25.18 -0.64 -5.53
N ASN A 193 -25.11 -1.30 -6.68
CA ASN A 193 -24.34 -2.53 -6.90
C ASN A 193 -23.18 -2.28 -7.85
N SER A 194 -22.23 -1.47 -7.41
CA SER A 194 -21.03 -1.13 -8.17
C SER A 194 -19.90 -2.10 -7.85
N THR A 195 -19.29 -2.69 -8.87
CA THR A 195 -18.16 -3.61 -8.74
C THR A 195 -16.96 -3.13 -9.56
N GLN A 196 -15.77 -3.24 -9.01
CA GLN A 196 -14.53 -2.90 -9.68
C GLN A 196 -13.80 -4.18 -10.11
N TYR A 197 -13.30 -4.18 -11.34
CA TYR A 197 -12.50 -5.24 -11.96
C TYR A 197 -11.14 -4.66 -12.32
N PRO A 198 -10.14 -4.78 -11.43
CA PRO A 198 -8.81 -4.27 -11.69
C PRO A 198 -8.05 -5.21 -12.63
N ALA A 199 -7.14 -4.63 -13.40
CA ALA A 199 -6.14 -5.32 -14.19
C ALA A 199 -6.73 -6.36 -15.18
N VAL A 200 -7.77 -5.99 -15.94
CA VAL A 200 -8.37 -6.85 -16.97
C VAL A 200 -7.53 -6.74 -18.25
N PRO A 201 -6.78 -7.81 -18.63
CA PRO A 201 -5.88 -7.76 -19.77
C PRO A 201 -6.60 -8.06 -21.09
N PHE A 202 -6.08 -7.50 -22.20
CA PHE A 202 -6.52 -7.82 -23.55
C PHE A 202 -5.40 -7.61 -24.57
N SER A 203 -5.53 -8.27 -25.75
CA SER A 203 -4.55 -8.17 -26.84
C SER A 203 -5.22 -8.30 -28.21
N SER A 204 -4.66 -7.63 -29.22
CA SER A 204 -5.04 -7.84 -30.62
C SER A 204 -4.52 -9.17 -31.19
N GLN A 205 -3.63 -9.87 -30.48
CA GLN A 205 -3.13 -11.19 -30.93
C GLN A 205 -4.15 -12.28 -30.62
N ALA A 206 -4.59 -12.98 -31.64
CA ALA A 206 -5.50 -14.11 -31.49
C ALA A 206 -4.83 -15.24 -30.68
N GLY A 207 -5.52 -15.70 -29.63
CA GLY A 207 -5.02 -16.78 -28.78
C GLY A 207 -3.98 -16.35 -27.77
N ALA A 208 -3.88 -15.05 -27.47
CA ALA A 208 -3.06 -14.55 -26.36
C ALA A 208 -3.46 -15.24 -25.05
N ILE A 209 -2.46 -15.79 -24.34
CA ILE A 209 -2.62 -16.38 -23.02
C ILE A 209 -1.93 -15.44 -22.05
N PHE A 210 -2.72 -14.83 -21.18
CA PHE A 210 -2.22 -13.91 -20.17
C PHE A 210 -1.79 -14.65 -18.92
N GLY A 211 -0.68 -14.22 -18.32
CA GLY A 211 -0.16 -14.79 -17.09
C GLY A 211 1.15 -14.14 -16.68
N CYS A 212 1.68 -14.52 -15.53
CA CYS A 212 3.03 -14.12 -15.13
C CYS A 212 4.05 -14.88 -16.00
N MET A 213 4.91 -14.14 -16.70
CA MET A 213 5.94 -14.69 -17.58
C MET A 213 7.31 -14.84 -16.90
N ASP A 214 7.46 -14.46 -15.64
CA ASP A 214 8.70 -14.59 -14.88
C ASP A 214 8.81 -16.00 -14.26
N PRO A 215 9.81 -16.82 -14.68
CA PRO A 215 9.98 -18.16 -14.13
C PRO A 215 10.30 -18.23 -12.63
N GLU A 216 10.73 -17.11 -12.02
CA GLU A 216 11.02 -17.05 -10.59
C GLU A 216 9.77 -16.75 -9.74
N ALA A 217 8.67 -16.37 -10.39
CA ALA A 217 7.41 -16.09 -9.71
C ALA A 217 6.67 -17.36 -9.29
N THR A 218 5.93 -17.30 -8.17
CA THR A 218 5.12 -18.42 -7.66
C THR A 218 3.88 -18.69 -8.51
N ASN A 219 3.39 -17.69 -9.24
CA ASN A 219 2.28 -17.78 -10.18
C ASN A 219 2.76 -17.80 -11.66
N TYR A 220 4.01 -18.22 -11.90
CA TYR A 220 4.53 -18.39 -13.27
C TYR A 220 3.63 -19.27 -14.10
N ASN A 221 3.27 -18.80 -15.30
CA ASN A 221 2.53 -19.53 -16.29
C ASN A 221 3.41 -19.76 -17.53
N ALA A 222 3.88 -20.99 -17.72
CA ALA A 222 4.76 -21.34 -18.85
C ALA A 222 4.07 -21.24 -20.21
N ASP A 223 2.73 -21.25 -20.25
CA ASP A 223 1.94 -21.13 -21.48
C ASP A 223 1.59 -19.67 -21.80
N ALA A 224 1.90 -18.71 -20.90
CA ALA A 224 1.63 -17.30 -21.13
C ALA A 224 2.44 -16.77 -22.32
N THR A 225 1.75 -16.08 -23.22
CA THR A 225 2.33 -15.39 -24.37
C THR A 225 2.37 -13.87 -24.15
N GLU A 226 1.61 -13.40 -23.15
CA GLU A 226 1.48 -11.99 -22.78
C GLU A 226 1.48 -11.84 -21.26
N GLN A 227 2.12 -10.77 -20.77
CA GLN A 227 2.08 -10.42 -19.35
C GLN A 227 0.70 -9.89 -19.00
N GLY A 228 -0.08 -10.65 -18.20
CA GLY A 228 -1.45 -10.28 -17.84
C GLY A 228 -1.75 -10.27 -16.35
N GLU A 229 -0.85 -10.83 -15.54
CA GLU A 229 -1.00 -10.89 -14.09
C GLU A 229 0.25 -10.30 -13.43
N VAL A 230 0.06 -9.66 -12.28
CA VAL A 230 1.18 -9.26 -11.43
C VAL A 230 1.89 -10.52 -10.95
N CYS A 231 3.18 -10.62 -11.23
CA CYS A 231 3.99 -11.73 -10.76
C CYS A 231 4.09 -11.68 -9.23
N THR A 232 3.80 -12.81 -8.59
CA THR A 232 3.94 -12.98 -7.15
C THR A 232 5.20 -13.80 -6.85
N TYR A 233 5.94 -13.39 -5.83
CA TYR A 233 7.20 -14.05 -5.49
C TYR A 233 7.11 -14.69 -4.10
N PRO A 234 7.91 -15.75 -3.83
CA PRO A 234 7.96 -16.31 -2.48
C PRO A 234 8.45 -15.22 -1.51
N CYS A 235 7.74 -15.10 -0.40
CA CYS A 235 8.14 -14.18 0.66
C CYS A 235 9.41 -14.72 1.33
N ALA A 236 10.55 -14.10 1.02
CA ALA A 236 11.87 -14.49 1.55
C ALA A 236 12.45 -13.43 2.49
N LEU A 237 11.61 -12.49 2.95
CA LEU A 237 12.00 -11.50 3.94
C LEU A 237 12.14 -12.18 5.29
N ASP A 238 13.28 -12.00 5.93
CA ASP A 238 13.60 -12.49 7.28
C ASP A 238 14.28 -11.35 8.05
N ILE A 239 13.83 -11.06 9.26
CA ILE A 239 14.43 -10.03 10.10
C ILE A 239 15.01 -10.60 11.37
N SER A 240 16.12 -10.02 11.82
CA SER A 240 16.81 -10.41 13.03
C SER A 240 17.29 -9.21 13.82
N ILE A 241 17.26 -9.35 15.14
CA ILE A 241 17.84 -8.36 16.05
C ILE A 241 19.36 -8.52 16.00
N THR A 242 20.08 -7.45 15.71
CA THR A 242 21.56 -7.43 15.66
C THR A 242 22.17 -6.79 16.90
N GLU A 243 21.49 -5.77 17.48
CA GLU A 243 21.96 -5.09 18.68
C GLU A 243 20.76 -4.54 19.46
N VAL A 244 20.86 -4.58 20.80
CA VAL A 244 19.90 -3.95 21.71
C VAL A 244 20.67 -3.31 22.86
N THR A 245 20.39 -2.05 23.12
CA THR A 245 20.89 -1.32 24.27
C THR A 245 19.70 -0.95 25.18
N GLY A 246 19.75 -1.37 26.44
CA GLY A 246 18.77 -1.00 27.45
C GLY A 246 18.81 0.49 27.80
N THR A 247 17.84 0.96 28.58
CA THR A 247 17.85 2.34 29.07
C THR A 247 18.96 2.56 30.11
N SER A 248 19.55 3.76 30.14
CA SER A 248 20.60 4.09 31.10
C SER A 248 20.08 4.16 32.53
N CYS A 249 18.88 4.68 32.72
CA CYS A 249 18.22 4.83 34.02
C CYS A 249 16.75 4.36 33.95
N PRO A 250 16.16 3.98 35.09
CA PRO A 250 14.74 3.72 35.18
C PRO A 250 13.92 4.93 34.67
N GLY A 251 12.98 4.68 33.72
CA GLY A 251 12.15 5.72 33.11
C GLY A 251 12.85 6.61 32.09
N SER A 252 14.10 6.31 31.70
CA SER A 252 14.78 7.01 30.61
C SER A 252 14.25 6.54 29.25
N SER A 253 14.38 7.43 28.24
CA SER A 253 13.99 7.19 26.86
C SER A 253 15.22 7.24 25.98
N ASP A 254 16.21 6.38 26.27
CA ASP A 254 17.52 6.34 25.60
C ASP A 254 17.92 4.91 25.19
N GLY A 255 16.98 3.98 25.23
CA GLY A 255 17.17 2.61 24.72
C GLY A 255 17.27 2.60 23.19
N GLU A 256 18.02 1.63 22.66
CA GLU A 256 18.27 1.49 21.23
C GLU A 256 18.05 0.04 20.77
N ALA A 257 17.57 -0.13 19.54
CA ALA A 257 17.49 -1.45 18.87
C ALA A 257 17.93 -1.34 17.42
N VAL A 258 18.72 -2.30 16.97
CA VAL A 258 19.18 -2.42 15.58
C VAL A 258 18.67 -3.74 15.01
N ILE A 259 17.89 -3.64 13.94
CA ILE A 259 17.25 -4.77 13.23
C ILE A 259 17.86 -4.87 11.85
N ALA A 260 18.30 -6.04 11.46
CA ALA A 260 18.76 -6.33 10.10
C ALA A 260 17.70 -7.15 9.36
N ALA A 261 17.56 -6.88 8.06
CA ALA A 261 16.77 -7.69 7.14
C ALA A 261 17.69 -8.51 6.24
N ALA A 262 17.29 -9.74 5.97
CA ALA A 262 17.87 -10.61 4.96
C ALA A 262 16.78 -11.02 3.95
N GLY A 263 17.13 -11.15 2.67
CA GLY A 263 16.13 -11.36 1.61
C GLY A 263 15.29 -10.11 1.36
N GLY A 264 14.02 -10.31 0.93
CA GLY A 264 13.14 -9.23 0.52
C GLY A 264 13.46 -8.68 -0.85
N GLN A 265 12.49 -7.98 -1.45
CA GLN A 265 12.59 -7.42 -2.80
C GLN A 265 12.28 -5.92 -2.81
N LEU A 266 12.89 -5.16 -3.73
CA LEU A 266 12.61 -3.74 -3.99
C LEU A 266 12.79 -2.79 -2.79
N GLY A 267 13.71 -3.15 -1.88
CA GLY A 267 13.99 -2.39 -0.66
C GLY A 267 13.08 -2.78 0.50
N VAL A 268 13.62 -2.68 1.71
CA VAL A 268 12.89 -3.03 2.95
C VAL A 268 12.71 -1.76 3.78
N VAL A 269 11.53 -1.62 4.36
CA VAL A 269 11.21 -0.55 5.30
C VAL A 269 10.80 -1.15 6.64
N PHE A 270 11.14 -0.46 7.73
CA PHE A 270 10.92 -0.91 9.10
C PHE A 270 9.99 0.02 9.84
N GLN A 271 9.17 -0.54 10.70
CA GLN A 271 8.29 0.18 11.61
C GLN A 271 8.33 -0.48 12.99
N ILE A 272 8.33 0.31 14.06
CA ILE A 272 8.24 -0.17 15.45
C ILE A 272 6.91 0.23 16.05
N GLU A 273 6.34 -0.62 16.89
CA GLU A 273 5.07 -0.37 17.58
C GLU A 273 5.11 0.94 18.37
N GLY A 274 4.04 1.73 18.26
CA GLY A 274 3.93 3.05 18.93
C GLY A 274 4.61 4.20 18.17
N ASN A 275 5.32 3.94 17.07
CA ASN A 275 5.92 4.96 16.22
C ASN A 275 5.30 4.90 14.82
N THR A 276 4.90 6.05 14.27
CA THR A 276 4.33 6.15 12.92
C THR A 276 5.38 6.34 11.83
N ALA A 277 6.65 6.53 12.20
CA ALA A 277 7.73 6.68 11.25
C ALA A 277 8.05 5.35 10.56
N VAL A 278 8.23 5.40 9.25
CA VAL A 278 8.70 4.29 8.41
C VAL A 278 10.15 4.55 8.06
N LEU A 279 11.05 3.65 8.44
CA LEU A 279 12.49 3.82 8.29
C LEU A 279 13.03 2.91 7.19
N ALA A 280 13.95 3.43 6.37
CA ALA A 280 14.68 2.63 5.38
C ALA A 280 15.81 1.78 5.99
N VAL A 281 16.12 1.99 7.27
CA VAL A 281 17.10 1.24 8.07
C VAL A 281 16.45 0.88 9.40
N GLY A 282 16.74 -0.30 9.91
CA GLY A 282 16.16 -0.84 11.14
C GLY A 282 16.80 -0.32 12.44
N ASN A 283 17.18 0.95 12.49
CA ASN A 283 17.78 1.58 13.67
C ASN A 283 16.73 2.40 14.40
N PHE A 284 16.45 2.02 15.62
CA PHE A 284 15.48 2.67 16.50
C PHE A 284 16.20 3.19 17.75
N ASP A 285 16.05 4.45 18.05
CA ASP A 285 16.60 5.15 19.20
C ASP A 285 15.50 5.83 20.03
N GLY A 286 15.85 6.27 21.21
CA GLY A 286 14.93 7.00 22.08
C GLY A 286 13.82 6.09 22.65
N LEU A 287 14.06 4.79 22.80
CA LEU A 287 13.08 3.84 23.32
C LEU A 287 13.04 3.84 24.84
N ASN A 288 11.84 3.73 25.40
CA ASN A 288 11.64 3.44 26.81
C ASN A 288 11.91 1.96 27.11
N GLY A 289 12.03 1.60 28.40
CA GLY A 289 11.99 0.20 28.79
C GLY A 289 10.65 -0.47 28.40
N GLY A 290 10.72 -1.69 27.88
CA GLY A 290 9.53 -2.42 27.46
C GLY A 290 9.78 -3.33 26.25
N THR A 291 8.73 -4.03 25.84
CA THR A 291 8.73 -4.91 24.66
C THR A 291 8.04 -4.21 23.50
N TYR A 292 8.66 -4.27 22.33
CA TYR A 292 8.16 -3.64 21.10
C TYR A 292 8.10 -4.68 19.98
N THR A 293 7.04 -4.61 19.17
CA THR A 293 6.97 -5.36 17.90
C THR A 293 7.61 -4.51 16.80
N VAL A 294 8.62 -5.04 16.13
CA VAL A 294 9.20 -4.45 14.92
C VAL A 294 8.69 -5.22 13.73
N THR A 295 8.16 -4.50 12.75
CA THR A 295 7.67 -5.04 11.49
C THR A 295 8.51 -4.49 10.35
N ALA A 296 8.93 -5.38 9.44
CA ALA A 296 9.56 -5.00 8.19
C ALA A 296 8.63 -5.34 7.01
N THR A 297 8.60 -4.49 6.01
CA THR A 297 7.85 -4.70 4.78
C THR A 297 8.77 -4.42 3.59
N ASP A 298 8.81 -5.32 2.62
CA ASP A 298 9.55 -5.10 1.38
C ASP A 298 8.67 -4.46 0.29
N GLY A 299 9.29 -4.05 -0.83
CA GLY A 299 8.58 -3.42 -1.94
C GLY A 299 7.65 -4.37 -2.71
N ALA A 300 7.72 -5.67 -2.50
CA ALA A 300 6.80 -6.68 -3.03
C ALA A 300 5.62 -6.95 -2.08
N GLY A 301 5.58 -6.28 -0.90
CA GLY A 301 4.53 -6.45 0.10
C GLY A 301 4.74 -7.63 1.05
N CYS A 302 5.91 -8.28 1.05
CA CYS A 302 6.26 -9.26 2.06
C CYS A 302 6.47 -8.61 3.41
N VAL A 303 5.96 -9.23 4.45
CA VAL A 303 6.04 -8.74 5.83
C VAL A 303 6.67 -9.81 6.73
N ASP A 304 7.59 -9.37 7.57
CA ASP A 304 8.10 -10.15 8.69
C ASP A 304 8.14 -9.31 9.96
N SER A 305 8.07 -9.93 11.13
CA SER A 305 8.04 -9.23 12.41
C SER A 305 8.81 -9.97 13.49
N THR A 306 9.42 -9.20 14.40
CA THR A 306 10.11 -9.71 15.58
C THR A 306 9.80 -8.86 16.81
N GLU A 307 9.90 -9.45 17.98
CA GLU A 307 9.80 -8.72 19.25
C GLU A 307 11.18 -8.36 19.77
N VAL A 308 11.37 -7.13 20.23
CA VAL A 308 12.58 -6.63 20.88
C VAL A 308 12.25 -6.13 22.28
N GLU A 309 13.02 -6.55 23.27
CA GLU A 309 12.90 -6.12 24.64
C GLU A 309 14.00 -5.11 24.98
N ILE A 310 13.60 -3.89 25.34
CA ILE A 310 14.47 -2.85 25.91
C ILE A 310 14.47 -3.02 27.41
N VAL A 311 15.58 -3.50 27.95
CA VAL A 311 15.69 -3.77 29.39
C VAL A 311 15.91 -2.47 30.13
N GLU A 312 15.16 -2.29 31.22
CA GLU A 312 15.30 -1.16 32.13
C GLU A 312 16.10 -1.62 33.37
N PRO A 313 17.11 -0.83 33.83
CA PRO A 313 17.85 -1.20 35.04
C PRO A 313 16.93 -1.10 36.27
N ALA A 314 17.27 -1.87 37.30
CA ALA A 314 16.55 -1.81 38.58
C ALA A 314 16.70 -0.42 39.20
N PRO A 315 15.64 0.22 39.72
CA PRO A 315 15.74 1.50 40.37
C PRO A 315 16.61 1.42 41.62
N ILE A 316 17.34 2.49 41.91
CA ILE A 316 18.05 2.63 43.20
C ILE A 316 17.02 2.84 44.28
N GLU A 317 17.05 2.00 45.30
CA GLU A 317 16.26 2.17 46.51
C GLU A 317 17.21 2.35 47.72
N ILE A 318 17.02 3.39 48.47
CA ILE A 318 17.78 3.68 49.70
C ILE A 318 16.89 3.78 50.91
N THR A 319 17.32 3.20 52.02
CA THR A 319 16.73 3.38 53.31
C THR A 319 17.81 3.87 54.27
N ALA A 320 17.73 5.14 54.63
CA ALA A 320 18.69 5.78 55.57
C ALA A 320 18.00 6.33 56.79
N SER A 321 18.63 6.23 57.94
CA SER A 321 18.13 6.74 59.20
C SER A 321 19.26 7.17 60.14
N MET A 322 18.94 8.02 61.10
CA MET A 322 19.86 8.31 62.18
C MET A 322 20.08 7.03 63.02
N THR A 323 21.35 6.61 63.14
CA THR A 323 21.76 5.45 63.94
C THR A 323 22.36 5.85 65.26
N GLU A 324 23.01 7.03 65.36
CA GLU A 324 23.46 7.61 66.59
C GLU A 324 23.04 9.11 66.66
N SER A 325 22.52 9.58 67.81
CA SER A 325 22.13 10.97 68.02
C SER A 325 23.29 11.75 68.64
N VAL A 326 23.26 13.11 68.53
CA VAL A 326 24.23 13.96 69.25
C VAL A 326 24.19 13.65 70.72
N SER A 327 25.40 13.51 71.37
CA SER A 327 25.50 13.21 72.78
C SER A 327 25.16 14.41 73.69
N CYS A 328 25.50 15.63 73.28
CA CYS A 328 25.13 16.87 73.93
C CYS A 328 24.76 17.98 72.94
N SER A 329 24.05 19.01 73.40
CA SER A 329 23.74 20.14 72.55
C SER A 329 25.00 20.83 72.04
N GLY A 330 25.18 20.87 70.75
CA GLY A 330 26.33 21.43 70.01
C GLY A 330 27.45 20.48 69.69
N ASP A 331 27.33 19.17 70.02
CA ASP A 331 28.26 18.14 69.58
C ASP A 331 27.99 17.74 68.09
N GLU A 332 29.03 17.25 67.46
CA GLU A 332 29.00 16.77 66.04
C GLU A 332 29.41 15.30 66.04
N ASP A 333 28.66 14.46 66.72
CA ASP A 333 28.96 13.02 66.92
C ASP A 333 27.81 12.08 66.46
N ALA A 334 26.80 12.63 65.83
CA ALA A 334 25.72 11.84 65.28
C ALA A 334 26.12 11.10 64.00
N GLU A 335 25.40 10.01 63.72
CA GLU A 335 25.61 9.14 62.60
C GLU A 335 24.31 8.88 61.83
N ILE A 336 24.41 8.88 60.48
CA ILE A 336 23.38 8.41 59.59
C ILE A 336 23.95 7.19 58.82
N SER A 337 23.25 6.08 58.86
CA SER A 337 23.59 4.91 58.06
C SER A 337 22.33 4.26 57.48
N GLY A 338 22.52 3.29 56.61
CA GLY A 338 21.38 2.61 55.94
C GLY A 338 21.78 1.47 55.04
N THR A 339 20.80 1.08 54.24
CA THR A 339 20.95 0.04 53.22
C THR A 339 20.44 0.54 51.85
N TYR A 340 20.90 -0.08 50.80
CA TYR A 340 20.49 0.21 49.45
C TYR A 340 20.37 -1.05 48.62
N THR A 341 19.57 -0.98 47.53
CA THR A 341 19.43 -2.00 46.50
C THR A 341 19.27 -1.37 45.13
N GLY A 342 19.47 -2.11 44.06
CA GLY A 342 19.32 -1.63 42.67
C GLY A 342 20.48 -0.72 42.25
N GLY A 343 20.26 -0.01 41.12
CA GLY A 343 21.28 0.78 40.45
C GLY A 343 22.24 -0.08 39.59
N THR A 344 23.08 0.58 38.80
CA THR A 344 24.05 -0.05 37.92
C THR A 344 25.47 0.29 38.39
N GLY A 345 26.28 -0.74 38.60
CA GLY A 345 27.67 -0.57 39.05
C GLY A 345 27.80 -0.15 40.51
N GLU A 346 28.85 0.60 40.86
CA GLU A 346 29.14 1.05 42.20
C GLU A 346 28.34 2.34 42.51
N LEU A 347 27.71 2.40 43.70
CA LEU A 347 26.96 3.56 44.11
C LEU A 347 27.84 4.55 44.88
N SER A 348 27.59 5.85 44.63
CA SER A 348 28.14 6.96 45.40
C SER A 348 27.05 7.62 46.24
N PHE A 349 27.32 7.92 47.48
CA PHE A 349 26.39 8.58 48.43
C PHE A 349 26.86 9.98 48.82
N SER A 350 25.94 10.91 49.03
CA SER A 350 26.26 12.27 49.43
C SER A 350 25.11 12.85 50.27
N LEU A 351 25.46 13.80 51.17
CA LEU A 351 24.50 14.67 51.82
C LEU A 351 24.24 15.94 50.99
N LEU A 352 24.92 16.12 49.88
CA LEU A 352 24.79 17.25 48.96
C LEU A 352 24.26 16.78 47.62
N GLN A 353 23.19 17.39 47.16
CA GLN A 353 22.55 17.05 45.86
C GLN A 353 23.50 17.15 44.63
N ASN A 354 24.53 17.99 44.73
CA ASN A 354 25.50 18.15 43.65
C ASN A 354 26.67 17.16 43.69
N PHE A 355 26.64 16.17 44.61
CA PHE A 355 27.68 15.15 44.77
C PHE A 355 29.11 15.70 44.86
N SER A 356 29.28 16.92 45.39
CA SER A 356 30.63 17.53 45.51
C SER A 356 31.50 16.83 46.57
N VAL A 357 30.89 16.09 47.46
CA VAL A 357 31.54 15.22 48.43
C VAL A 357 30.80 13.92 48.49
N THR A 358 31.46 12.81 48.14
CA THR A 358 30.86 11.48 48.05
C THR A 358 31.58 10.43 48.91
N THR A 359 30.85 9.38 49.28
CA THR A 359 31.35 8.17 49.88
C THR A 359 30.77 6.95 49.09
N THR A 360 31.46 5.84 49.10
CA THR A 360 30.98 4.54 48.53
C THR A 360 30.23 3.69 49.56
N GLU A 361 30.29 4.07 50.86
CA GLU A 361 29.49 3.46 51.91
C GLU A 361 28.37 4.38 52.33
N LEU A 362 27.17 3.86 52.58
CA LEU A 362 26.05 4.62 53.11
C LEU A 362 26.22 4.80 54.62
N LEU A 363 27.25 5.57 54.95
CA LEU A 363 27.64 5.91 56.33
C LEU A 363 28.16 7.35 56.36
N PHE A 364 27.51 8.20 57.17
CA PHE A 364 27.91 9.58 57.42
C PHE A 364 28.06 9.78 58.91
N GLN A 365 29.24 10.16 59.32
CA GLN A 365 29.59 10.38 60.74
C GLN A 365 29.95 11.83 61.01
N SER A 366 30.08 12.17 62.30
CA SER A 366 30.45 13.51 62.76
C SER A 366 29.43 14.56 62.32
N LEU A 367 28.12 14.26 62.45
CA LEU A 367 27.03 15.14 62.11
C LEU A 367 26.52 15.89 63.34
N GLY A 368 26.29 17.17 63.18
CA GLY A 368 25.59 18.00 64.18
C GLY A 368 24.09 17.93 64.03
N ALA A 369 23.36 18.55 64.99
CA ALA A 369 21.91 18.68 64.89
C ALA A 369 21.48 19.42 63.62
N GLY A 370 20.53 18.85 62.82
CA GLY A 370 20.13 19.40 61.55
C GLY A 370 19.13 18.53 60.81
N SER A 371 18.81 18.94 59.61
CA SER A 371 17.99 18.18 58.66
C SER A 371 18.86 17.72 57.50
N PHE A 372 18.89 16.46 57.24
CA PHE A 372 19.74 15.84 56.19
C PHE A 372 18.90 15.05 55.21
N THR A 373 19.37 15.00 53.97
CA THR A 373 18.85 14.13 52.92
C THR A 373 20.02 13.38 52.34
N VAL A 374 19.93 12.08 52.26
CA VAL A 374 20.94 11.25 51.59
C VAL A 374 20.59 11.13 50.13
N TYR A 375 21.53 11.45 49.29
CA TYR A 375 21.47 11.25 47.83
C TYR A 375 22.34 10.07 47.44
N ALA A 376 21.87 9.26 46.52
CA ALA A 376 22.65 8.18 45.91
C ALA A 376 22.70 8.37 44.39
N GLN A 377 23.82 8.05 43.79
CA GLN A 377 24.05 8.04 42.35
C GLN A 377 24.82 6.78 41.94
N ASP A 378 24.40 6.14 40.86
CA ASP A 378 25.10 5.01 40.27
C ASP A 378 26.11 5.42 39.20
N GLU A 379 26.79 4.42 38.55
CA GLU A 379 27.78 4.67 37.49
C GLU A 379 27.16 5.26 36.22
N ASN A 380 25.87 5.03 35.94
CA ASN A 380 25.15 5.63 34.84
C ASN A 380 24.66 7.04 35.09
N GLY A 381 24.81 7.54 36.35
CA GLY A 381 24.38 8.86 36.76
C GLY A 381 22.93 8.91 37.21
N CYS A 382 22.26 7.77 37.39
CA CYS A 382 20.91 7.72 37.94
C CYS A 382 20.93 8.11 39.42
N THR A 383 20.00 8.94 39.84
CA THR A 383 19.98 9.46 41.22
C THR A 383 18.66 9.19 41.93
N VAL A 384 18.75 8.96 43.23
CA VAL A 384 17.61 8.89 44.15
C VAL A 384 17.97 9.63 45.46
N ASN A 385 16.96 9.99 46.23
CA ASN A 385 17.15 10.55 47.56
C ASN A 385 16.29 9.86 48.62
N SER A 386 16.75 9.88 49.85
CA SER A 386 16.00 9.44 51.02
C SER A 386 14.93 10.46 51.42
N ASP A 387 14.05 10.10 52.35
CA ASP A 387 13.29 11.04 53.16
C ASP A 387 14.22 11.93 53.99
N VAL A 388 13.69 13.04 54.50
CA VAL A 388 14.45 13.95 55.38
C VAL A 388 14.67 13.28 56.71
N ILE A 389 15.94 13.23 57.15
CA ILE A 389 16.40 12.68 58.42
C ILE A 389 16.69 13.89 59.34
N ILE A 390 16.11 13.89 60.53
CA ILE A 390 16.32 14.95 61.54
C ILE A 390 17.19 14.40 62.65
N ILE A 391 18.32 15.07 62.90
CA ILE A 391 19.22 14.84 63.99
C ILE A 391 18.99 15.88 65.09
#